data_e453ffb0ed948262951102a5f5882147
#
_entry.id   e453ffb0ed948262951102a5f5882147
#
_cell.length_a   1.000
_cell.length_b   1.000
_cell.length_c   1.000
_cell.angle_alpha   90.00
_cell.angle_beta   90.00
_cell.angle_gamma   90.00
#
_symmetry.space_group_name_H-M   'P 1'
#
loop_
_entity.id
_entity.type
_entity.pdbx_description
1 polymer ?
#
loop_
_entity_poly.entity_id
_entity_poly.type
_entity_poly.pdbx_seq_one_letter_code
_entity_poly.pdbx_strand_id
1 'polypeptide(L)'
;MDFTFRVPLWCGEARCSGDGAEEAGELQQGFNTVSRQWKSGDIFTLELPMAPVFEDNAVAGRSLCYGPLVFSYSIPADCVVDTLTYDNLAGKKSGNPDFVSWSMTPAGKWNYALSCSSPEDVEVVRRDVSGYPFDPGCSPVVLKVKAAEVDGWELKENRFTPALPAEVKTVEGSDTVLELVPYGSTT
;
A
#
# COMPACT_ATOMS: atom_id res chain seq x y z
N MET A 1 -35.34 5.16 13.23
CA MET A 1 -34.20 5.96 12.71
C MET A 1 -33.40 5.05 11.81
N ASP A 2 -33.05 5.52 10.62
CA ASP A 2 -32.27 4.76 9.66
C ASP A 2 -30.78 4.97 9.90
N PHE A 3 -30.04 3.87 9.92
CA PHE A 3 -28.59 3.88 9.97
C PHE A 3 -28.04 3.36 8.65
N THR A 4 -27.38 4.22 7.90
CA THR A 4 -26.81 3.88 6.59
C THR A 4 -25.30 3.83 6.66
N PHE A 5 -24.71 2.76 6.14
CA PHE A 5 -23.29 2.52 6.04
C PHE A 5 -22.90 1.99 4.68
N ARG A 6 -21.62 1.99 4.37
CA ARG A 6 -21.12 1.54 3.08
C ARG A 6 -20.21 0.32 3.24
N VAL A 7 -20.48 -0.73 2.48
CA VAL A 7 -19.58 -1.84 2.24
C VAL A 7 -18.71 -1.48 1.02
N PRO A 8 -17.39 -1.37 1.17
CA PRO A 8 -16.50 -1.02 0.06
C PRO A 8 -16.45 -2.11 -1.02
N LEU A 9 -16.13 -1.73 -2.26
CA LEU A 9 -16.05 -2.67 -3.38
C LEU A 9 -14.95 -3.73 -3.24
N TRP A 10 -13.90 -3.44 -2.47
CA TRP A 10 -12.83 -4.40 -2.19
C TRP A 10 -13.24 -5.50 -1.19
N CYS A 11 -14.32 -5.32 -0.45
CA CYS A 11 -14.81 -6.28 0.53
C CYS A 11 -15.91 -7.15 -0.09
N GLY A 12 -15.59 -8.41 -0.36
CA GLY A 12 -16.53 -9.37 -0.93
C GLY A 12 -17.42 -10.07 0.09
N GLU A 13 -16.99 -10.13 1.36
CA GLU A 13 -17.63 -10.93 2.40
C GLU A 13 -17.89 -10.11 3.68
N ALA A 14 -18.51 -8.94 3.53
CA ALA A 14 -18.91 -8.13 4.68
C ALA A 14 -19.90 -8.89 5.57
N ARG A 15 -19.74 -8.75 6.87
CA ARG A 15 -20.63 -9.37 7.88
C ARG A 15 -21.04 -8.34 8.90
N CYS A 16 -22.21 -8.54 9.49
CA CYS A 16 -22.64 -7.72 10.62
C CYS A 16 -23.10 -8.60 11.78
N SER A 17 -23.00 -8.06 12.97
CA SER A 17 -23.44 -8.71 14.20
C SER A 17 -23.92 -7.66 15.23
N GLY A 18 -24.59 -8.13 16.27
CA GLY A 18 -25.13 -7.28 17.32
C GLY A 18 -26.50 -6.72 17.00
N ASP A 19 -26.83 -5.56 17.57
CA ASP A 19 -28.15 -4.96 17.47
C ASP A 19 -28.41 -4.43 16.04
N GLY A 20 -29.47 -4.89 15.41
CA GLY A 20 -29.82 -4.49 14.04
C GLY A 20 -29.23 -5.39 12.94
N ALA A 21 -28.52 -6.45 13.31
CA ALA A 21 -27.94 -7.37 12.32
C ALA A 21 -29.00 -8.15 11.55
N GLU A 22 -30.11 -8.54 12.19
CA GLU A 22 -31.23 -9.21 11.55
C GLU A 22 -31.95 -8.30 10.55
N GLU A 23 -32.14 -7.02 10.90
CA GLU A 23 -32.76 -6.02 10.04
C GLU A 23 -31.86 -5.60 8.87
N ALA A 24 -30.54 -5.74 9.02
CA ALA A 24 -29.59 -5.51 7.94
C ALA A 24 -29.68 -6.55 6.82
N GLY A 25 -30.00 -7.80 7.20
CA GLY A 25 -30.07 -8.92 6.26
C GLY A 25 -28.72 -9.21 5.58
N GLU A 26 -28.77 -9.63 4.33
CA GLU A 26 -27.58 -9.88 3.52
C GLU A 26 -26.96 -8.57 3.04
N LEU A 27 -25.70 -8.34 3.42
CA LEU A 27 -24.98 -7.12 3.05
C LEU A 27 -24.52 -7.17 1.59
N GLN A 28 -24.67 -6.06 0.91
CA GLN A 28 -24.22 -5.88 -0.46
C GLN A 28 -23.14 -4.81 -0.54
N GLN A 29 -22.28 -4.91 -1.55
CA GLN A 29 -21.34 -3.82 -1.85
C GLN A 29 -22.11 -2.53 -2.16
N GLY A 30 -21.63 -1.41 -1.66
CA GLY A 30 -22.33 -0.14 -1.75
C GLY A 30 -23.03 0.22 -0.44
N PHE A 31 -24.10 0.99 -0.52
CA PHE A 31 -24.82 1.47 0.66
C PHE A 31 -25.84 0.43 1.14
N ASN A 32 -25.84 0.19 2.43
CA ASN A 32 -26.77 -0.66 3.16
C ASN A 32 -27.44 0.19 4.24
N THR A 33 -28.72 -0.06 4.52
CA THR A 33 -29.49 0.70 5.50
C THR A 33 -30.19 -0.24 6.46
N VAL A 34 -30.05 0.03 7.76
CA VAL A 34 -30.75 -0.67 8.84
C VAL A 34 -31.81 0.26 9.42
N SER A 35 -33.07 -0.12 9.28
CA SER A 35 -34.21 0.66 9.78
C SER A 35 -34.78 -0.01 11.03
N ARG A 36 -34.53 0.60 12.19
CA ARG A 36 -35.07 0.12 13.47
C ARG A 36 -35.21 1.24 14.49
N GLN A 37 -35.81 0.93 15.64
CA GLN A 37 -35.79 1.77 16.83
C GLN A 37 -34.49 1.52 17.60
N TRP A 38 -33.53 2.40 17.45
CA TRP A 38 -32.27 2.38 18.18
C TRP A 38 -32.45 2.85 19.62
N LYS A 39 -31.76 2.20 20.56
CA LYS A 39 -31.74 2.58 21.98
C LYS A 39 -30.32 2.94 22.40
N SER A 40 -30.21 3.71 23.46
CA SER A 40 -28.90 3.99 24.06
C SER A 40 -28.25 2.72 24.54
N GLY A 41 -27.05 2.43 24.09
CA GLY A 41 -26.30 1.21 24.39
C GLY A 41 -26.39 0.11 23.34
N ASP A 42 -27.22 0.27 22.31
CA ASP A 42 -27.21 -0.66 21.16
C ASP A 42 -25.85 -0.64 20.47
N ILE A 43 -25.35 -1.82 20.12
CA ILE A 43 -24.05 -2.03 19.45
C ILE A 43 -24.29 -2.78 18.13
N PHE A 44 -23.98 -2.14 17.01
CA PHE A 44 -23.94 -2.77 15.69
C PHE A 44 -22.47 -2.90 15.26
N THR A 45 -22.03 -4.12 14.97
CA THR A 45 -20.68 -4.41 14.54
C THR A 45 -20.68 -4.74 13.05
N LEU A 46 -19.89 -4.02 12.28
CA LEU A 46 -19.62 -4.28 10.86
C LEU A 46 -18.21 -4.84 10.70
N GLU A 47 -18.10 -6.04 10.17
CA GLU A 47 -16.82 -6.69 9.86
C GLU A 47 -16.57 -6.59 8.35
N LEU A 48 -15.40 -6.08 8.01
CA LEU A 48 -14.93 -5.95 6.64
C LEU A 48 -13.62 -6.75 6.47
N PRO A 49 -13.72 -8.07 6.21
CA PRO A 49 -12.54 -8.91 6.02
C PRO A 49 -11.66 -8.41 4.87
N MET A 50 -10.36 -8.39 5.10
CA MET A 50 -9.37 -8.02 4.09
C MET A 50 -8.53 -9.23 3.72
N ALA A 51 -8.27 -9.39 2.42
CA ALA A 51 -7.36 -10.39 1.87
C ALA A 51 -6.45 -9.75 0.83
N PRO A 52 -5.26 -10.32 0.58
CA PRO A 52 -4.44 -9.90 -0.55
C PRO A 52 -5.17 -10.14 -1.86
N VAL A 53 -5.09 -9.20 -2.78
CA VAL A 53 -5.67 -9.27 -4.12
C VAL A 53 -4.69 -8.70 -5.13
N PHE A 54 -4.54 -9.37 -6.27
CA PHE A 54 -3.86 -8.80 -7.42
C PHE A 54 -4.87 -8.11 -8.32
N GLU A 55 -4.69 -6.83 -8.53
CA GLU A 55 -5.49 -6.04 -9.47
C GLU A 55 -4.72 -5.85 -10.77
N ASP A 56 -5.30 -6.27 -11.88
CA ASP A 56 -4.70 -6.10 -13.19
C ASP A 56 -4.82 -4.64 -13.65
N ASN A 57 -3.69 -4.07 -14.01
CA ASN A 57 -3.61 -2.71 -14.53
C ASN A 57 -3.16 -2.78 -16.00
N ALA A 58 -4.01 -2.33 -16.91
CA ALA A 58 -3.81 -2.46 -18.36
C ALA A 58 -2.49 -1.84 -18.87
N VAL A 59 -1.92 -0.90 -18.14
CA VAL A 59 -0.72 -0.15 -18.55
C VAL A 59 0.51 -0.50 -17.73
N ALA A 60 0.31 -0.87 -16.46
CA ALA A 60 1.39 -0.95 -15.47
C ALA A 60 1.57 -2.35 -14.85
N GLY A 61 1.04 -3.40 -15.47
CA GLY A 61 1.10 -4.75 -14.92
C GLY A 61 0.07 -4.96 -13.81
N ARG A 62 0.48 -5.58 -12.70
CA ARG A 62 -0.42 -5.92 -11.59
C ARG A 62 -0.04 -5.13 -10.34
N SER A 63 -1.04 -4.66 -9.61
CA SER A 63 -0.89 -4.09 -8.27
C SER A 63 -1.28 -5.13 -7.22
N LEU A 64 -0.54 -5.17 -6.10
CA LEU A 64 -0.91 -5.96 -4.95
C LEU A 64 -1.62 -5.08 -3.93
N CYS A 65 -2.85 -5.44 -3.61
CA CYS A 65 -3.73 -4.73 -2.69
C CYS A 65 -4.05 -5.59 -1.47
N TYR A 66 -4.34 -4.95 -0.34
CA TYR A 66 -4.90 -5.59 0.86
C TYR A 66 -5.96 -4.66 1.45
N GLY A 67 -7.22 -5.03 1.29
CA GLY A 67 -8.33 -4.14 1.54
C GLY A 67 -8.23 -2.86 0.68
N PRO A 68 -8.31 -1.67 1.29
CA PRO A 68 -8.24 -0.40 0.55
C PRO A 68 -6.82 0.05 0.20
N LEU A 69 -5.79 -0.68 0.60
CA LEU A 69 -4.40 -0.27 0.50
C LEU A 69 -3.71 -0.94 -0.67
N VAL A 70 -2.99 -0.16 -1.47
CA VAL A 70 -2.04 -0.63 -2.47
C VAL A 70 -0.67 -0.74 -1.80
N PHE A 71 0.05 -1.80 -2.09
CA PHE A 71 1.36 -2.06 -1.51
C PHE A 71 2.48 -1.90 -2.53
N SER A 72 3.61 -1.40 -2.06
CA SER A 72 4.82 -1.25 -2.87
C SER A 72 6.08 -1.56 -2.07
N TYR A 73 7.16 -1.83 -2.79
CA TYR A 73 8.47 -2.00 -2.18
C TYR A 73 9.08 -0.64 -1.86
N SER A 74 9.43 -0.43 -0.58
CA SER A 74 10.20 0.74 -0.18
C SER A 74 11.67 0.51 -0.52
N ILE A 75 12.16 1.17 -1.56
CA ILE A 75 13.54 1.06 -2.00
C ILE A 75 14.41 1.68 -0.92
N PRO A 76 15.41 0.95 -0.38
CA PRO A 76 16.34 1.54 0.56
C PRO A 76 17.02 2.79 -0.03
N ALA A 77 17.04 3.87 0.72
CA ALA A 77 17.62 5.12 0.27
C ALA A 77 18.41 5.82 1.37
N ASP A 78 19.50 6.46 0.98
CA ASP A 78 20.21 7.41 1.81
C ASP A 78 19.52 8.77 1.72
N CYS A 79 19.06 9.27 2.85
CA CYS A 79 18.32 10.52 2.96
C CYS A 79 19.21 11.59 3.61
N VAL A 80 19.44 12.69 2.93
CA VAL A 80 20.21 13.82 3.43
C VAL A 80 19.38 15.08 3.33
N VAL A 81 19.37 15.88 4.41
CA VAL A 81 18.73 17.21 4.35
C VAL A 81 19.46 18.06 3.33
N ASP A 82 18.73 18.51 2.31
CA ASP A 82 19.29 19.38 1.30
C ASP A 82 19.33 20.82 1.83
N THR A 83 20.53 21.24 2.22
CA THR A 83 20.78 22.60 2.70
C THR A 83 21.03 23.60 1.56
N LEU A 84 21.17 23.10 0.32
CA LEU A 84 21.38 23.93 -0.88
C LEU A 84 20.08 24.30 -1.56
N THR A 85 18.97 24.01 -0.93
CA THR A 85 17.65 24.18 -1.48
C THR A 85 17.47 25.56 -2.08
N TYR A 86 17.38 25.56 -3.40
CA TYR A 86 16.91 26.69 -4.18
C TYR A 86 17.63 28.02 -3.89
N ASP A 87 18.92 28.09 -4.18
CA ASP A 87 19.51 29.33 -4.69
C ASP A 87 18.77 29.62 -6.00
N ASN A 88 17.52 30.06 -5.78
CA ASN A 88 16.64 30.15 -6.88
C ASN A 88 16.79 31.48 -7.60
N LEU A 89 16.07 31.55 -8.65
CA LEU A 89 15.69 32.60 -9.58
C LEU A 89 15.82 34.06 -9.13
N ALA A 90 16.15 34.36 -7.87
CA ALA A 90 16.31 35.72 -7.35
C ALA A 90 17.45 35.88 -6.33
N GLY A 91 18.33 34.89 -6.18
CA GLY A 91 19.43 34.95 -5.22
C GLY A 91 19.01 35.03 -3.75
N LYS A 92 17.80 34.63 -3.44
CA LYS A 92 17.30 34.55 -2.07
C LYS A 92 17.27 33.11 -1.62
N LYS A 93 18.04 32.78 -0.58
CA LYS A 93 17.89 31.49 0.11
C LYS A 93 16.48 31.42 0.69
N SER A 94 15.59 30.64 0.08
CA SER A 94 14.28 30.34 0.64
C SER A 94 14.35 29.01 1.40
N GLY A 95 15.08 28.98 2.49
CA GLY A 95 15.01 27.88 3.44
C GLY A 95 14.01 28.26 4.52
N ASN A 96 12.78 27.78 4.46
CA ASN A 96 11.96 27.78 5.65
C ASN A 96 12.47 26.61 6.52
N PRO A 97 13.01 26.84 7.73
CA PRO A 97 13.49 25.78 8.61
C PRO A 97 12.39 24.79 9.02
N ASP A 98 11.11 25.18 8.90
CA ASP A 98 9.97 24.31 9.18
C ASP A 98 9.64 23.35 8.04
N PHE A 99 10.20 23.59 6.84
CA PHE A 99 10.01 22.77 5.64
C PHE A 99 11.38 22.46 5.03
N VAL A 100 11.96 21.35 5.44
CA VAL A 100 13.23 20.90 4.90
C VAL A 100 13.04 20.13 3.60
N SER A 101 13.92 20.38 2.64
CA SER A 101 14.04 19.53 1.46
C SER A 101 14.99 18.38 1.74
N TRP A 102 14.68 17.23 1.15
CA TRP A 102 15.49 16.04 1.28
C TRP A 102 16.07 15.66 -0.07
N SER A 103 17.34 15.31 -0.10
CA SER A 103 17.97 14.63 -1.21
C SER A 103 17.99 13.13 -0.89
N MET A 104 17.36 12.34 -1.73
CA MET A 104 17.26 10.89 -1.57
C MET A 104 18.04 10.21 -2.68
N THR A 105 18.95 9.33 -2.29
CA THR A 105 19.74 8.52 -3.23
C THR A 105 19.44 7.05 -2.98
N PRO A 106 19.02 6.28 -4.01
CA PRO A 106 18.79 4.86 -3.83
C PRO A 106 20.05 4.14 -3.33
N ALA A 107 19.89 3.38 -2.23
CA ALA A 107 20.96 2.59 -1.61
C ALA A 107 20.77 1.08 -1.83
N GLY A 108 19.74 0.67 -2.59
CA GLY A 108 19.41 -0.71 -2.88
C GLY A 108 18.86 -0.92 -4.29
N LYS A 109 18.71 -2.18 -4.64
CA LYS A 109 18.10 -2.58 -5.92
C LYS A 109 16.59 -2.31 -5.88
N TRP A 110 16.02 -2.02 -7.03
CA TRP A 110 14.60 -1.71 -7.22
C TRP A 110 13.93 -2.61 -8.27
N ASN A 111 14.70 -3.23 -9.14
CA ASN A 111 14.28 -3.97 -10.33
C ASN A 111 13.87 -5.40 -10.01
N TYR A 112 12.85 -5.56 -9.19
CA TYR A 112 12.34 -6.87 -8.81
C TYR A 112 11.03 -7.19 -9.53
N ALA A 113 10.86 -8.48 -9.87
CA ALA A 113 9.58 -9.07 -10.23
C ALA A 113 9.09 -9.97 -9.10
N LEU A 114 7.80 -9.91 -8.80
CA LEU A 114 7.18 -10.81 -7.83
C LEU A 114 7.09 -12.22 -8.44
N SER A 115 7.55 -13.22 -7.68
CA SER A 115 7.51 -14.63 -8.06
C SER A 115 6.26 -15.36 -7.54
N CYS A 116 5.25 -14.61 -7.12
CA CYS A 116 3.97 -15.13 -6.63
C CYS A 116 2.89 -14.93 -7.70
N SER A 117 2.13 -15.97 -7.98
CA SER A 117 1.02 -15.95 -8.95
C SER A 117 -0.36 -15.94 -8.29
N SER A 118 -0.43 -16.35 -7.02
CA SER A 118 -1.65 -16.42 -6.24
C SER A 118 -1.59 -15.50 -5.02
N PRO A 119 -2.72 -14.88 -4.61
CA PRO A 119 -2.81 -14.16 -3.35
C PRO A 119 -2.45 -15.00 -2.11
N GLU A 120 -2.61 -16.31 -2.19
CA GLU A 120 -2.28 -17.28 -1.12
C GLU A 120 -0.78 -17.38 -0.87
N ASP A 121 0.06 -16.99 -1.85
CA ASP A 121 1.52 -16.95 -1.70
C ASP A 121 2.00 -15.70 -0.92
N VAL A 122 1.07 -14.79 -0.57
CA VAL A 122 1.37 -13.53 0.11
C VAL A 122 1.20 -13.71 1.61
N GLU A 123 2.28 -13.55 2.38
CA GLU A 123 2.22 -13.54 3.83
C GLU A 123 1.82 -12.15 4.34
N VAL A 124 0.70 -12.06 5.06
CA VAL A 124 0.26 -10.82 5.72
C VAL A 124 0.82 -10.77 7.14
N VAL A 125 1.68 -9.81 7.40
CA VAL A 125 2.26 -9.59 8.74
C VAL A 125 1.65 -8.34 9.35
N ARG A 126 1.02 -8.50 10.51
CA ARG A 126 0.50 -7.39 11.30
C ARG A 126 1.47 -7.08 12.44
N ARG A 127 1.71 -5.81 12.68
CA ARG A 127 2.61 -5.31 13.72
C ARG A 127 1.86 -4.34 14.62
N ASP A 128 2.29 -4.23 15.85
CA ASP A 128 1.79 -3.18 16.73
C ASP A 128 2.23 -1.82 16.23
N VAL A 129 1.33 -0.85 16.32
CA VAL A 129 1.62 0.52 15.89
C VAL A 129 2.65 1.13 16.87
N SER A 130 3.84 1.39 16.34
CA SER A 130 4.92 2.05 17.07
C SER A 130 5.39 3.24 16.25
N GLY A 131 5.14 4.46 16.72
CA GLY A 131 5.53 5.66 15.99
C GLY A 131 4.51 6.09 14.94
N TYR A 132 4.97 6.74 13.86
CA TYR A 132 4.12 7.25 12.80
C TYR A 132 3.82 6.15 11.76
N PRO A 133 2.55 5.78 11.57
CA PRO A 133 2.19 4.59 10.74
C PRO A 133 2.58 4.69 9.26
N PHE A 134 2.86 5.91 8.79
CA PHE A 134 3.30 6.16 7.42
C PHE A 134 4.81 6.12 7.23
N ASP A 135 5.58 5.98 8.32
CA ASP A 135 7.00 5.70 8.17
C ASP A 135 7.21 4.23 7.75
N PRO A 136 8.13 3.95 6.81
CA PRO A 136 8.32 2.58 6.28
C PRO A 136 8.57 1.53 7.36
N GLY A 137 9.33 1.89 8.40
CA GLY A 137 9.64 1.00 9.54
C GLY A 137 8.50 0.83 10.54
N CYS A 138 7.48 1.70 10.51
CA CYS A 138 6.37 1.75 11.47
C CYS A 138 5.04 1.27 10.90
N SER A 139 5.01 0.80 9.66
CA SER A 139 3.78 0.33 9.03
C SER A 139 3.15 -0.82 9.82
N PRO A 140 1.87 -0.71 10.23
CA PRO A 140 1.20 -1.74 11.03
C PRO A 140 0.87 -3.00 10.25
N VAL A 141 0.92 -2.92 8.92
CA VAL A 141 0.72 -4.07 8.03
C VAL A 141 1.79 -4.06 6.96
N VAL A 142 2.45 -5.19 6.79
CA VAL A 142 3.36 -5.44 5.68
C VAL A 142 2.98 -6.73 4.97
N LEU A 143 3.27 -6.81 3.68
CA LEU A 143 3.11 -8.03 2.90
C LEU A 143 4.48 -8.57 2.55
N LYS A 144 4.72 -9.85 2.86
CA LYS A 144 5.94 -10.54 2.44
C LYS A 144 5.63 -11.35 1.19
N VAL A 145 6.45 -11.14 0.17
CA VAL A 145 6.27 -11.77 -1.14
C VAL A 145 7.61 -12.26 -1.68
N LYS A 146 7.59 -13.40 -2.35
CA LYS A 146 8.75 -13.89 -3.08
C LYS A 146 8.96 -13.03 -4.32
N ALA A 147 10.22 -12.73 -4.60
CA ALA A 147 10.62 -11.92 -5.74
C ALA A 147 12.00 -12.36 -6.25
N ALA A 148 12.30 -11.98 -7.47
CA ALA A 148 13.63 -12.14 -8.05
C ALA A 148 14.00 -10.89 -8.83
N GLU A 149 15.29 -10.61 -8.92
CA GLU A 149 15.81 -9.50 -9.71
C GLU A 149 15.54 -9.71 -11.20
N VAL A 150 15.13 -8.65 -11.89
CA VAL A 150 14.87 -8.69 -13.33
C VAL A 150 16.14 -8.34 -14.08
N ASP A 151 16.56 -9.23 -14.96
CA ASP A 151 17.73 -9.06 -15.80
C ASP A 151 17.50 -7.96 -16.86
N GLY A 152 18.50 -7.08 -17.00
CA GLY A 152 18.49 -6.02 -17.99
C GLY A 152 17.43 -4.92 -17.82
N TRP A 153 16.70 -4.92 -16.71
CA TRP A 153 15.76 -3.82 -16.38
C TRP A 153 16.47 -2.74 -15.57
N GLU A 154 17.13 -1.84 -16.28
CA GLU A 154 17.99 -0.81 -15.72
C GLU A 154 17.47 0.60 -15.98
N LEU A 155 17.91 1.58 -15.19
CA LEU A 155 17.54 2.97 -15.40
C LEU A 155 18.07 3.47 -16.74
N LYS A 156 17.24 4.18 -17.50
CA LYS A 156 17.67 4.90 -18.70
C LYS A 156 18.49 6.12 -18.28
N GLU A 157 19.68 6.26 -18.85
CA GLU A 157 20.59 7.36 -18.56
C GLU A 157 20.92 7.52 -17.07
N ASN A 158 20.85 6.40 -16.29
CA ASN A 158 21.00 6.39 -14.84
C ASN A 158 20.02 7.32 -14.08
N ARG A 159 18.89 7.68 -14.69
CA ARG A 159 17.94 8.66 -14.12
C ARG A 159 16.48 8.24 -14.21
N PHE A 160 16.09 7.65 -15.31
CA PHE A 160 14.66 7.43 -15.62
C PHE A 160 14.31 5.94 -15.54
N THR A 161 13.23 5.64 -14.84
CA THR A 161 12.66 4.29 -14.84
C THR A 161 12.19 3.94 -16.24
N PRO A 162 12.64 2.82 -16.83
CA PRO A 162 12.16 2.38 -18.12
C PRO A 162 10.72 1.88 -18.04
N ALA A 163 10.10 1.67 -19.20
CA ALA A 163 8.85 0.93 -19.26
C ALA A 163 9.03 -0.49 -18.70
N LEU A 164 7.93 -1.10 -18.27
CA LEU A 164 7.93 -2.51 -17.88
C LEU A 164 8.47 -3.37 -19.03
N PRO A 165 9.32 -4.37 -18.75
CA PRO A 165 9.81 -5.27 -19.80
C PRO A 165 8.65 -6.08 -20.37
N ALA A 166 8.63 -6.26 -21.68
CA ALA A 166 7.61 -7.06 -22.37
C ALA A 166 7.71 -8.56 -21.96
N GLU A 167 8.89 -9.02 -21.62
CA GLU A 167 9.18 -10.36 -21.12
C GLU A 167 10.04 -10.22 -19.87
N VAL A 168 9.62 -10.82 -18.78
CA VAL A 168 10.37 -10.82 -17.51
C VAL A 168 11.35 -12.00 -17.51
N LYS A 169 12.64 -11.69 -17.48
CA LYS A 169 13.71 -12.65 -17.22
C LYS A 169 14.35 -12.32 -15.89
N THR A 170 14.47 -13.32 -15.04
CA THR A 170 15.07 -13.13 -13.71
C THR A 170 16.53 -13.56 -13.71
N VAL A 171 17.32 -12.89 -12.86
CA VAL A 171 18.71 -13.27 -12.63
C VAL A 171 18.75 -14.56 -11.82
N GLU A 172 19.50 -15.56 -12.28
CA GLU A 172 19.64 -16.83 -11.59
C GLU A 172 20.23 -16.65 -10.18
N GLY A 173 19.59 -17.26 -9.18
CA GLY A 173 20.02 -17.17 -7.78
C GLY A 173 19.73 -15.84 -7.08
N SER A 174 18.92 -14.97 -7.70
CA SER A 174 18.51 -13.69 -7.09
C SER A 174 17.21 -13.78 -6.26
N ASP A 175 16.70 -14.98 -6.05
CA ASP A 175 15.48 -15.18 -5.27
C ASP A 175 15.58 -14.55 -3.88
N THR A 176 14.58 -13.79 -3.51
CA THR A 176 14.49 -13.08 -2.25
C THR A 176 13.06 -12.97 -1.76
N VAL A 177 12.90 -12.51 -0.52
CA VAL A 177 11.60 -12.11 0.02
C VAL A 177 11.62 -10.61 0.25
N LEU A 178 10.70 -9.92 -0.40
CA LEU A 178 10.50 -8.50 -0.20
C LEU A 178 9.42 -8.25 0.86
N GLU A 179 9.65 -7.27 1.70
CA GLU A 179 8.61 -6.67 2.52
C GLU A 179 8.02 -5.47 1.76
N LEU A 180 6.73 -5.57 1.45
CA LEU A 180 5.99 -4.47 0.86
C LEU A 180 5.23 -3.73 1.95
N VAL A 181 5.20 -2.42 1.85
CA VAL A 181 4.47 -1.53 2.75
C VAL A 181 3.34 -0.81 1.98
N PRO A 182 2.33 -0.26 2.66
CA PRO A 182 1.36 0.59 2.00
C PRO A 182 2.05 1.70 1.21
N TYR A 183 1.59 1.97 0.00
CA TYR A 183 2.20 2.96 -0.90
C TYR A 183 2.43 4.33 -0.24
N GLY A 184 1.53 4.75 0.64
CA GLY A 184 1.69 5.99 1.41
C GLY A 184 2.77 5.95 2.49
N SER A 185 3.39 4.78 2.74
CA SER A 185 4.50 4.58 3.70
C SER A 185 5.85 4.37 2.99
N THR A 186 5.92 4.55 1.68
CA THR A 186 7.17 4.54 0.93
C THR A 186 7.79 5.92 0.94
N THR A 187 9.09 5.99 1.06
CA THR A 187 9.89 7.22 0.92
C THR A 187 10.21 7.48 -0.53
#